data_5cbbbd6becd8f376aee0071e2b7ffa74
#
_entry.id   5cbbbd6becd8f376aee0071e2b7ffa74
#
_cell.length_a   1.000
_cell.length_b   1.000
_cell.length_c   1.000
_cell.angle_alpha   90.00
_cell.angle_beta   90.00
_cell.angle_gamma   90.00
#
_symmetry.space_group_name_H-M   'P 1'
#
loop_
_entity.id
_entity.type
_entity.pdbx_description
1 polymer ?
#
loop_
_entity_poly.entity_id
_entity_poly.type
_entity_poly.pdbx_seq_one_letter_code
_entity_poly.pdbx_strand_id
1 'polypeptide(L)'
;METIQAIRSRRSVRKYQQRPVPHEVIEQIVADAAYAPSWKNTQIARYVLVEDRATIDKMAEEMVLDFKLNEKTLKNCPAVMVLTYVTGRSGYERDGSFSTPKEAGFEMFDAGIAAQTFCLAAWERGVGTVITGYFDEEKITRLLNLPENQKVGCVIGLGYPDEEPAAPKRKSVEDLLTYK
;
A
#
# COMPACT_ATOMS: atom_id res chain seq x y z
N MET A 1 20.23 0.67 -4.52
CA MET A 1 20.25 -0.81 -4.23
C MET A 1 19.93 -1.55 -5.52
N GLU A 2 20.50 -2.73 -5.75
CA GLU A 2 20.11 -3.56 -6.90
C GLU A 2 18.68 -4.08 -6.75
N THR A 3 17.90 -4.11 -7.84
CA THR A 3 16.48 -4.50 -7.83
C THR A 3 16.22 -5.84 -7.13
N ILE A 4 17.03 -6.86 -7.43
CA ILE A 4 16.88 -8.19 -6.82
C ILE A 4 17.17 -8.14 -5.32
N GLN A 5 18.12 -7.32 -4.90
CA GLN A 5 18.40 -7.11 -3.49
C GLN A 5 17.22 -6.45 -2.78
N ALA A 6 16.62 -5.40 -3.36
CA ALA A 6 15.43 -4.76 -2.81
C ALA A 6 14.27 -5.76 -2.64
N ILE A 7 13.98 -6.55 -3.66
CA ILE A 7 12.93 -7.59 -3.62
C ILE A 7 13.19 -8.60 -2.49
N ARG A 8 14.44 -9.07 -2.33
CA ARG A 8 14.79 -10.11 -1.36
C ARG A 8 14.95 -9.59 0.06
N SER A 9 15.39 -8.35 0.24
CA SER A 9 15.68 -7.77 1.56
C SER A 9 14.49 -7.01 2.18
N ARG A 10 13.55 -6.47 1.36
CA ARG A 10 12.40 -5.76 1.90
C ARG A 10 11.61 -6.61 2.89
N ARG A 11 11.27 -5.99 4.03
CA ARG A 11 10.47 -6.60 5.11
C ARG A 11 9.25 -5.74 5.44
N SER A 12 8.23 -6.37 6.01
CA SER A 12 7.14 -5.66 6.67
C SER A 12 7.64 -5.16 8.02
N VAL A 13 7.87 -3.86 8.12
CA VAL A 13 8.36 -3.18 9.34
C VAL A 13 7.16 -2.72 10.15
N ARG A 14 7.18 -2.95 11.46
CA ARG A 14 6.09 -2.60 12.39
C ARG A 14 6.54 -1.78 13.59
N LYS A 15 7.85 -1.54 13.71
CA LYS A 15 8.42 -0.61 14.68
C LYS A 15 9.24 0.44 13.95
N TYR A 16 9.03 1.69 14.30
CA TYR A 16 9.59 2.82 13.59
C TYR A 16 10.22 3.81 14.55
N GLN A 17 11.27 4.46 14.09
CA GLN A 17 11.82 5.64 14.73
C GLN A 17 10.77 6.75 14.72
N GLN A 18 10.67 7.50 15.83
CA GLN A 18 9.70 8.60 15.95
C GLN A 18 10.27 9.89 15.31
N ARG A 19 10.57 9.81 14.02
CA ARG A 19 10.99 10.95 13.21
C ARG A 19 10.24 10.95 11.89
N PRO A 20 9.90 12.13 11.36
CA PRO A 20 9.18 12.23 10.09
C PRO A 20 10.04 11.74 8.93
N VAL A 21 9.37 11.22 7.89
CA VAL A 21 9.98 11.02 6.56
C VAL A 21 9.78 12.34 5.80
N PRO A 22 10.83 12.98 5.28
CA PRO A 22 10.70 14.24 4.53
C PRO A 22 9.75 14.09 3.33
N HIS A 23 8.95 15.13 3.06
CA HIS A 23 7.99 15.10 1.94
C HIS A 23 8.69 14.85 0.61
N GLU A 24 9.89 15.37 0.39
CA GLU A 24 10.68 15.16 -0.82
C GLU A 24 11.01 13.67 -1.03
N VAL A 25 11.22 12.91 0.06
CA VAL A 25 11.44 11.46 0.00
C VAL A 25 10.14 10.75 -0.36
N ILE A 26 9.02 11.16 0.22
CA ILE A 26 7.69 10.62 -0.10
C ILE A 26 7.33 10.88 -1.57
N GLU A 27 7.54 12.09 -2.05
CA GLU A 27 7.30 12.48 -3.45
C GLU A 27 8.12 11.63 -4.42
N GLN A 28 9.40 11.38 -4.13
CA GLN A 28 10.24 10.50 -4.92
C GLN A 28 9.75 9.05 -4.91
N ILE A 29 9.29 8.54 -3.75
CA ILE A 29 8.70 7.20 -3.65
C ILE A 29 7.45 7.09 -4.51
N VAL A 30 6.57 8.09 -4.47
CA VAL A 30 5.34 8.13 -5.28
C VAL A 30 5.66 8.27 -6.77
N ALA A 31 6.65 9.10 -7.13
CA ALA A 31 7.11 9.25 -8.51
C ALA A 31 7.60 7.92 -9.11
N ASP A 32 8.38 7.15 -8.34
CA ASP A 32 8.81 5.81 -8.78
C ASP A 32 7.64 4.81 -8.81
N ALA A 33 6.72 4.88 -7.84
CA ALA A 33 5.53 4.04 -7.80
C ALA A 33 4.58 4.29 -8.99
N ALA A 34 4.61 5.48 -9.59
CA ALA A 34 3.84 5.80 -10.79
C ALA A 34 4.24 4.97 -12.02
N TYR A 35 5.43 4.35 -12.02
CA TYR A 35 5.86 3.42 -13.07
C TYR A 35 5.27 2.00 -12.91
N ALA A 36 4.48 1.74 -11.88
CA ALA A 36 3.75 0.49 -11.74
C ALA A 36 2.84 0.27 -12.97
N PRO A 37 2.91 -0.89 -13.65
CA PRO A 37 2.01 -1.15 -14.76
C PRO A 37 0.57 -1.24 -14.28
N SER A 38 -0.37 -0.82 -15.14
CA SER A 38 -1.80 -0.90 -14.89
C SER A 38 -2.56 -1.28 -16.17
N TRP A 39 -3.78 -1.76 -16.01
CA TRP A 39 -4.67 -2.08 -17.12
C TRP A 39 -4.73 -0.94 -18.14
N LYS A 40 -4.36 -1.19 -19.43
CA LYS A 40 -4.37 -0.18 -20.51
C LYS A 40 -3.70 1.17 -20.09
N ASN A 41 -2.75 1.11 -19.15
CA ASN A 41 -2.10 2.29 -18.55
C ASN A 41 -3.08 3.29 -17.92
N THR A 42 -4.11 2.79 -17.24
CA THR A 42 -5.13 3.64 -16.59
C THR A 42 -4.63 4.43 -15.40
N GLN A 43 -3.52 4.00 -14.77
CA GLN A 43 -2.85 4.70 -13.66
C GLN A 43 -3.82 5.09 -12.55
N ILE A 44 -4.64 4.12 -12.10
CA ILE A 44 -5.73 4.37 -11.14
C ILE A 44 -5.28 4.64 -9.71
N ALA A 45 -4.06 4.26 -9.33
CA ALA A 45 -3.56 4.44 -7.97
C ALA A 45 -3.50 5.92 -7.55
N ARG A 46 -3.88 6.19 -6.30
CA ARG A 46 -3.75 7.49 -5.63
C ARG A 46 -3.19 7.26 -4.23
N TYR A 47 -2.51 8.25 -3.70
CA TYR A 47 -1.80 8.16 -2.43
C TYR A 47 -2.22 9.31 -1.53
N VAL A 48 -2.72 9.00 -0.32
CA VAL A 48 -3.09 9.99 0.70
C VAL A 48 -2.16 9.79 1.89
N LEU A 49 -1.26 10.73 2.11
CA LEU A 49 -0.36 10.74 3.26
C LEU A 49 -1.08 11.29 4.48
N VAL A 50 -1.05 10.56 5.58
CA VAL A 50 -1.58 10.95 6.88
C VAL A 50 -0.42 11.03 7.86
N GLU A 51 -0.15 12.24 8.40
CA GLU A 51 0.92 12.51 9.36
C GLU A 51 0.38 13.08 10.67
N ASP A 52 -0.86 13.58 10.65
CA ASP A 52 -1.52 14.05 11.86
C ASP A 52 -1.71 12.91 12.86
N ARG A 53 -1.09 13.05 14.03
CA ARG A 53 -1.09 12.01 15.06
C ARG A 53 -2.49 11.63 15.51
N ALA A 54 -3.37 12.61 15.70
CA ALA A 54 -4.74 12.37 16.15
C ALA A 54 -5.54 11.57 15.10
N THR A 55 -5.32 11.87 13.81
CA THR A 55 -5.94 11.13 12.70
C THR A 55 -5.41 9.68 12.63
N ILE A 56 -4.09 9.49 12.79
CA ILE A 56 -3.50 8.14 12.80
C ILE A 56 -4.01 7.33 14.00
N ASP A 57 -4.09 7.93 15.19
CA ASP A 57 -4.60 7.26 16.39
C ASP A 57 -6.06 6.86 16.21
N LYS A 58 -6.88 7.72 15.64
CA LYS A 58 -8.28 7.41 15.32
C LYS A 58 -8.40 6.27 14.31
N MET A 59 -7.57 6.27 13.26
CA MET A 59 -7.51 5.14 12.31
C MET A 59 -7.14 3.83 13.02
N ALA A 60 -6.16 3.87 13.91
CA ALA A 60 -5.70 2.71 14.65
C ALA A 60 -6.77 2.15 15.60
N GLU A 61 -7.52 3.02 16.28
CA GLU A 61 -8.48 2.62 17.31
C GLU A 61 -9.84 2.18 16.72
N GLU A 62 -10.31 2.86 15.68
CA GLU A 62 -11.69 2.71 15.21
C GLU A 62 -11.80 1.99 13.85
N MET A 63 -10.70 1.86 13.09
CA MET A 63 -10.79 1.50 11.67
C MET A 63 -10.04 0.24 11.26
N VAL A 64 -9.44 -0.47 12.21
CA VAL A 64 -8.70 -1.73 11.95
C VAL A 64 -9.48 -2.99 12.34
N LEU A 65 -10.81 -2.91 12.41
CA LEU A 65 -11.72 -4.04 12.69
C LEU A 65 -11.27 -4.85 13.92
N ASP A 66 -10.94 -4.16 15.01
CA ASP A 66 -10.47 -4.72 16.29
C ASP A 66 -9.19 -5.59 16.20
N PHE A 67 -8.48 -5.53 15.08
CA PHE A 67 -7.26 -6.31 14.90
C PHE A 67 -6.07 -5.67 15.62
N LYS A 68 -5.79 -6.13 16.82
CA LYS A 68 -4.82 -5.54 17.76
C LYS A 68 -3.40 -5.37 17.20
N LEU A 69 -2.96 -6.24 16.28
CA LEU A 69 -1.65 -6.10 15.64
C LEU A 69 -1.61 -4.85 14.74
N ASN A 70 -2.67 -4.59 13.96
CA ASN A 70 -2.74 -3.39 13.12
C ASN A 70 -2.89 -2.13 13.97
N GLU A 71 -3.73 -2.15 15.01
CA GLU A 71 -3.84 -1.04 15.98
C GLU A 71 -2.47 -0.65 16.53
N LYS A 72 -1.73 -1.63 17.09
CA LYS A 72 -0.39 -1.41 17.63
C LYS A 72 0.59 -0.91 16.58
N THR A 73 0.51 -1.44 15.37
CA THR A 73 1.40 -1.06 14.26
C THR A 73 1.15 0.39 13.85
N LEU A 74 -0.10 0.79 13.60
CA LEU A 74 -0.43 2.15 13.21
C LEU A 74 -0.09 3.17 14.31
N LYS A 75 -0.36 2.86 15.58
CA LYS A 75 0.05 3.70 16.71
C LYS A 75 1.57 3.92 16.80
N ASN A 76 2.36 3.03 16.23
CA ASN A 76 3.82 3.15 16.20
C ASN A 76 4.35 3.87 14.94
N CYS A 77 3.52 4.05 13.91
CA CYS A 77 3.94 4.70 12.67
C CYS A 77 4.04 6.21 12.84
N PRO A 78 5.13 6.87 12.39
CA PRO A 78 5.18 8.32 12.28
C PRO A 78 4.28 8.86 11.16
N ALA A 79 3.99 8.05 10.15
CA ALA A 79 3.09 8.37 9.05
C ALA A 79 2.37 7.12 8.51
N VAL A 80 1.24 7.34 7.86
CA VAL A 80 0.44 6.31 7.20
C VAL A 80 0.13 6.77 5.78
N MET A 81 0.37 5.90 4.80
CA MET A 81 -0.07 6.11 3.42
C MET A 81 -1.33 5.30 3.16
N VAL A 82 -2.42 5.95 2.83
CA VAL A 82 -3.62 5.29 2.34
C VAL A 82 -3.54 5.24 0.82
N LEU A 83 -3.34 4.04 0.27
CA LEU A 83 -3.39 3.80 -1.16
C LEU A 83 -4.84 3.62 -1.56
N THR A 84 -5.34 4.52 -2.41
CA THR A 84 -6.66 4.44 -3.01
C THR A 84 -6.55 4.17 -4.51
N TYR A 85 -7.65 3.82 -5.14
CA TYR A 85 -7.74 3.66 -6.60
C TYR A 85 -9.01 4.28 -7.16
N VAL A 86 -8.90 4.82 -8.37
CA VAL A 86 -10.05 5.38 -9.10
C VAL A 86 -10.85 4.24 -9.71
N THR A 87 -12.15 4.18 -9.40
CA THR A 87 -13.07 3.13 -9.86
C THR A 87 -13.55 3.35 -11.30
N GLY A 88 -14.06 2.30 -11.94
CA GLY A 88 -14.66 2.37 -13.28
C GLY A 88 -13.65 2.56 -14.42
N ARG A 89 -12.36 2.19 -14.19
CA ARG A 89 -11.29 2.37 -15.18
C ARG A 89 -10.59 1.07 -15.55
N SER A 90 -9.94 0.42 -14.58
CA SER A 90 -9.21 -0.83 -14.80
C SER A 90 -10.17 -2.00 -14.89
N GLY A 91 -10.14 -2.72 -16.01
CA GLY A 91 -11.08 -3.80 -16.32
C GLY A 91 -12.36 -3.33 -17.02
N TYR A 92 -12.45 -2.03 -17.35
CA TYR A 92 -13.62 -1.44 -18.02
C TYR A 92 -13.35 -0.99 -19.45
N GLU A 93 -14.38 -1.00 -20.28
CA GLU A 93 -14.43 -0.33 -21.57
C GLU A 93 -14.90 1.13 -21.40
N ARG A 94 -14.85 1.91 -22.50
CA ARG A 94 -15.22 3.34 -22.47
C ARG A 94 -16.69 3.59 -22.17
N ASP A 95 -17.55 2.64 -22.50
CA ASP A 95 -18.99 2.69 -22.26
C ASP A 95 -19.39 2.23 -20.85
N GLY A 96 -18.41 1.90 -20.00
CA GLY A 96 -18.62 1.42 -18.63
C GLY A 96 -18.88 -0.08 -18.50
N SER A 97 -18.89 -0.83 -19.61
CA SER A 97 -19.00 -2.29 -19.57
C SER A 97 -17.69 -2.94 -19.11
N PHE A 98 -17.76 -4.16 -18.59
CA PHE A 98 -16.57 -4.90 -18.20
C PHE A 98 -15.83 -5.45 -19.43
N SER A 99 -14.51 -5.27 -19.47
CA SER A 99 -13.66 -5.82 -20.54
C SER A 99 -13.47 -7.35 -20.45
N THR A 100 -13.68 -7.94 -19.27
CA THR A 100 -13.44 -9.36 -19.02
C THR A 100 -14.41 -9.90 -17.96
N PRO A 101 -14.57 -11.25 -17.87
CA PRO A 101 -15.35 -11.87 -16.79
C PRO A 101 -14.80 -11.67 -15.39
N LYS A 102 -13.63 -11.04 -15.23
CA LYS A 102 -13.08 -10.65 -13.91
C LYS A 102 -13.69 -9.34 -13.39
N GLU A 103 -14.53 -8.69 -14.20
CA GLU A 103 -15.24 -7.46 -13.84
C GLU A 103 -14.27 -6.39 -13.28
N ALA A 104 -14.59 -5.82 -12.11
CA ALA A 104 -13.76 -4.84 -11.41
C ALA A 104 -12.47 -5.42 -10.78
N GLY A 105 -12.20 -6.71 -10.93
CA GLY A 105 -11.05 -7.37 -10.28
C GLY A 105 -9.69 -6.77 -10.65
N PHE A 106 -9.58 -6.14 -11.82
CA PHE A 106 -8.35 -5.46 -12.24
C PHE A 106 -8.07 -4.17 -11.46
N GLU A 107 -9.06 -3.56 -10.83
CA GLU A 107 -8.83 -2.40 -9.95
C GLU A 107 -7.96 -2.78 -8.75
N MET A 108 -8.33 -3.86 -8.04
CA MET A 108 -7.53 -4.36 -6.91
C MET A 108 -6.20 -4.97 -7.35
N PHE A 109 -6.15 -5.58 -8.55
CA PHE A 109 -4.91 -6.09 -9.12
C PHE A 109 -3.90 -4.96 -9.37
N ASP A 110 -4.30 -3.88 -10.04
CA ASP A 110 -3.47 -2.71 -10.29
C ASP A 110 -3.07 -2.00 -9.00
N ALA A 111 -4.01 -1.86 -8.04
CA ALA A 111 -3.72 -1.30 -6.72
C ALA A 111 -2.64 -2.13 -5.98
N GLY A 112 -2.70 -3.46 -6.07
CA GLY A 112 -1.70 -4.36 -5.49
C GLY A 112 -0.31 -4.20 -6.12
N ILE A 113 -0.24 -4.04 -7.45
CA ILE A 113 1.01 -3.77 -8.17
C ILE A 113 1.61 -2.42 -7.73
N ALA A 114 0.78 -1.38 -7.66
CA ALA A 114 1.18 -0.05 -7.22
C ALA A 114 1.67 -0.06 -5.76
N ALA A 115 0.98 -0.78 -4.86
CA ALA A 115 1.39 -0.94 -3.47
C ALA A 115 2.78 -1.60 -3.35
N GLN A 116 3.04 -2.67 -4.10
CA GLN A 116 4.34 -3.33 -4.08
C GLN A 116 5.44 -2.44 -4.64
N THR A 117 5.18 -1.73 -5.75
CA THR A 117 6.16 -0.81 -6.34
C THR A 117 6.49 0.31 -5.35
N PHE A 118 5.48 0.90 -4.69
CA PHE A 118 5.66 1.87 -3.61
C PHE A 118 6.55 1.32 -2.48
N CYS A 119 6.28 0.10 -2.00
CA CYS A 119 7.06 -0.51 -0.93
C CYS A 119 8.52 -0.77 -1.31
N LEU A 120 8.80 -1.11 -2.57
CA LEU A 120 10.18 -1.28 -3.07
C LEU A 120 10.90 0.07 -3.17
N ALA A 121 10.23 1.09 -3.72
CA ALA A 121 10.77 2.45 -3.82
C ALA A 121 11.05 3.06 -2.43
N ALA A 122 10.19 2.78 -1.45
CA ALA A 122 10.40 3.17 -0.06
C ALA A 122 11.62 2.49 0.55
N TRP A 123 11.72 1.16 0.36
CA TRP A 123 12.83 0.36 0.90
C TRP A 123 14.19 0.79 0.35
N GLU A 124 14.26 1.14 -0.93
CA GLU A 124 15.46 1.68 -1.58
C GLU A 124 15.98 2.95 -0.87
N ARG A 125 15.07 3.74 -0.29
CA ARG A 125 15.36 5.00 0.43
C ARG A 125 15.48 4.82 1.95
N GLY A 126 15.55 3.56 2.41
CA GLY A 126 15.64 3.26 3.85
C GLY A 126 14.32 3.47 4.61
N VAL A 127 13.20 3.65 3.92
CA VAL A 127 11.87 3.76 4.53
C VAL A 127 11.23 2.39 4.61
N GLY A 128 10.97 1.92 5.83
CA GLY A 128 10.25 0.69 6.10
C GLY A 128 8.75 0.88 5.89
N THR A 129 8.09 -0.18 5.41
CA THR A 129 6.65 -0.19 5.17
C THR A 129 6.00 -1.48 5.65
N VAL A 130 4.70 -1.43 5.96
CA VAL A 130 3.85 -2.60 6.11
C VAL A 130 2.49 -2.34 5.49
N ILE A 131 2.06 -3.23 4.59
CA ILE A 131 0.73 -3.19 4.00
C ILE A 131 -0.24 -3.86 4.97
N THR A 132 -1.36 -3.19 5.27
CA THR A 132 -2.47 -3.73 6.05
C THR A 132 -3.74 -3.71 5.21
N GLY A 133 -4.45 -4.86 5.16
CA GLY A 133 -5.72 -5.02 4.44
C GLY A 133 -6.92 -5.20 5.38
N TYR A 134 -6.69 -5.22 6.68
CA TYR A 134 -7.74 -5.42 7.70
C TYR A 134 -8.17 -4.06 8.23
N PHE A 135 -9.12 -3.42 7.53
CA PHE A 135 -9.60 -2.07 7.84
C PHE A 135 -11.06 -1.86 7.41
N ASP A 136 -11.73 -0.88 8.02
CA ASP A 136 -13.07 -0.40 7.67
C ASP A 136 -12.95 0.69 6.60
N GLU A 137 -13.21 0.31 5.34
CA GLU A 137 -13.10 1.21 4.19
C GLU A 137 -14.00 2.43 4.30
N GLU A 138 -15.25 2.25 4.74
CA GLU A 138 -16.22 3.34 4.82
C GLU A 138 -15.81 4.40 5.85
N LYS A 139 -15.30 3.96 7.01
CA LYS A 139 -14.81 4.90 8.03
C LYS A 139 -13.60 5.69 7.55
N ILE A 140 -12.65 5.03 6.88
CA ILE A 140 -11.47 5.70 6.31
C ILE A 140 -11.90 6.70 5.23
N THR A 141 -12.80 6.30 4.32
CA THR A 141 -13.33 7.17 3.27
C THR A 141 -13.95 8.44 3.84
N ARG A 142 -14.78 8.30 4.88
CA ARG A 142 -15.39 9.45 5.57
C ARG A 142 -14.38 10.32 6.29
N LEU A 143 -13.45 9.70 7.03
CA LEU A 143 -12.42 10.43 7.80
C LEU A 143 -11.54 11.30 6.91
N LEU A 144 -11.14 10.76 5.76
CA LEU A 144 -10.20 11.43 4.84
C LEU A 144 -10.90 12.22 3.73
N ASN A 145 -12.24 12.29 3.74
CA ASN A 145 -13.05 12.93 2.69
C ASN A 145 -12.62 12.48 1.28
N LEU A 146 -12.47 11.17 1.08
CA LEU A 146 -12.06 10.64 -0.21
C LEU A 146 -13.12 10.92 -1.28
N PRO A 147 -12.71 11.20 -2.54
CA PRO A 147 -13.64 11.36 -3.65
C PRO A 147 -14.54 10.13 -3.84
N GLU A 148 -15.81 10.33 -4.24
CA GLU A 148 -16.79 9.25 -4.44
C GLU A 148 -16.32 8.17 -5.45
N ASN A 149 -15.50 8.57 -6.42
CA ASN A 149 -14.94 7.67 -7.42
C ASN A 149 -13.63 7.01 -6.97
N GLN A 150 -13.29 7.04 -5.69
CA GLN A 150 -12.13 6.37 -5.14
C GLN A 150 -12.52 5.36 -4.06
N LYS A 151 -11.81 4.24 -4.04
CA LYS A 151 -11.90 3.21 -2.99
C LYS A 151 -10.54 2.98 -2.36
N VAL A 152 -10.54 2.52 -1.10
CA VAL A 152 -9.29 2.21 -0.38
C VAL A 152 -8.80 0.83 -0.79
N GLY A 153 -7.61 0.76 -1.37
CA GLY A 153 -6.94 -0.49 -1.72
C GLY A 153 -6.22 -1.12 -0.53
N CYS A 154 -5.46 -0.33 0.20
CA CYS A 154 -4.79 -0.75 1.42
C CYS A 154 -4.32 0.46 2.24
N VAL A 155 -3.97 0.18 3.50
CA VAL A 155 -3.34 1.12 4.43
C VAL A 155 -1.89 0.69 4.63
N ILE A 156 -0.94 1.60 4.41
CA ILE A 156 0.50 1.32 4.49
C ILE A 156 1.09 2.14 5.63
N GLY A 157 1.46 1.47 6.74
CA GLY A 157 2.28 2.10 7.76
C GLY A 157 3.68 2.35 7.20
N LEU A 158 4.27 3.53 7.46
CA LEU A 158 5.60 3.88 6.95
C LEU A 158 6.41 4.74 7.94
N GLY A 159 7.73 4.62 7.83
CA GLY A 159 8.69 5.35 8.62
C GLY A 159 10.08 4.73 8.55
N TYR A 160 11.05 5.33 9.19
CA TYR A 160 12.38 4.72 9.29
C TYR A 160 12.36 3.53 10.25
N PRO A 161 12.87 2.35 9.85
CA PRO A 161 12.83 1.15 10.68
C PRO A 161 13.55 1.35 12.03
N ASP A 162 12.94 0.83 13.11
CA ASP A 162 13.54 0.64 14.44
C ASP A 162 13.55 -0.84 14.82
N GLU A 163 13.58 -1.70 13.83
CA GLU A 163 13.70 -3.15 13.94
C GLU A 163 14.29 -3.74 12.66
N GLU A 164 14.88 -4.93 12.78
CA GLU A 164 15.32 -5.76 11.65
C GLU A 164 14.48 -7.04 11.61
N PRO A 165 13.33 -7.05 10.92
CA PRO A 165 12.48 -8.22 10.90
C PRO A 165 13.14 -9.41 10.20
N ALA A 166 13.10 -10.58 10.82
CA ALA A 166 13.61 -11.80 10.21
C ALA A 166 12.89 -12.11 8.87
N ALA A 167 13.63 -12.70 7.95
CA ALA A 167 13.06 -13.15 6.68
C ALA A 167 12.17 -14.40 6.92
N PRO A 168 10.86 -14.34 6.66
CA PRO A 168 10.03 -15.53 6.75
C PRO A 168 10.39 -16.53 5.65
N LYS A 169 10.21 -17.82 5.94
CA LYS A 169 10.42 -18.90 4.97
C LYS A 169 9.55 -18.64 3.71
N ARG A 170 10.10 -18.91 2.54
CA ARG A 170 9.38 -18.88 1.27
C ARG A 170 9.12 -20.29 0.79
N LYS A 171 8.07 -20.45 0.00
CA LYS A 171 7.85 -21.67 -0.76
C LYS A 171 8.99 -21.91 -1.74
N SER A 172 9.24 -23.17 -2.08
CA SER A 172 10.22 -23.54 -3.09
C SER A 172 9.74 -23.17 -4.49
N VAL A 173 10.63 -23.19 -5.47
CA VAL A 173 10.25 -22.95 -6.88
C VAL A 173 9.29 -24.03 -7.38
N GLU A 174 9.50 -25.28 -6.94
CA GLU A 174 8.69 -26.43 -7.29
C GLU A 174 7.24 -26.31 -6.78
N ASP A 175 7.06 -25.64 -5.62
CA ASP A 175 5.71 -25.34 -5.06
C ASP A 175 4.97 -24.25 -5.84
N LEU A 176 5.68 -23.43 -6.61
CA LEU A 176 5.15 -22.21 -7.24
C LEU A 176 5.06 -22.32 -8.76
N LEU A 177 5.90 -23.13 -9.39
CA LEU A 177 6.04 -23.20 -10.84
C LEU A 177 5.64 -24.59 -11.34
N THR A 178 4.77 -24.63 -12.34
CA THR A 178 4.37 -25.85 -13.05
C THR A 178 4.71 -25.69 -14.52
N TYR A 179 5.43 -26.67 -15.07
CA TYR A 179 5.67 -26.80 -16.52
C TYR A 179 4.53 -27.62 -17.17
N LYS A 180 4.04 -27.16 -18.32
CA LYS A 180 2.99 -27.82 -19.12
C LYS A 180 3.54 -28.15 -20.51
#